data_6d9812a7be684debcbec5b2d8a115617
#
_entry.id   6d9812a7be684debcbec5b2d8a115617
#
_cell.length_a   1.000
_cell.length_b   1.000
_cell.length_c   1.000
_cell.angle_alpha   90.00
_cell.angle_beta   90.00
_cell.angle_gamma   90.00
#
_symmetry.space_group_name_H-M   'P 1'
#
loop_
_entity.id
_entity.type
_entity.pdbx_description
1 polymer ?
#
loop_
_entity_poly.entity_id
_entity_poly.type
_entity_poly.pdbx_seq_one_letter_code
_entity_poly.pdbx_strand_id
1 'polypeptide(L)'
;MSALVASSFILGGNAMASTNVVKSPLEAVSMVSEWDKAFSKSDKVDHKKVKFKNRYGVEIVGDLYTPKNLHGKAAAIAVSGPFGAVKEQSSGLYAQTLAERGFITLAFDPSYTGESGGEPRNLASPEINTDDFSAAVDFLGTKSNIDRDKIGILGVCGWGGFALNAALADPRIKAVATSTMYDMTRVMAKGYNDSVGADERYETKKKLAEQRWLDLQNGKPAYTGAINVDPKKIDASTPQFVAQYADYYRTPRGYHKRSVNSNSGESGWTKTNPISFINMPILAYASEMRTPILIVAGEKAHSRYFSEDAFKSLGNKNKELVIVPGAVHTDLYDNKNNKIPYDKFEEFFKANLK
;
A
#
# COMPACT_ATOMS: atom_id res chain seq x y z
N MET A 1 -43.50 16.87 12.96
CA MET A 1 -44.00 15.85 12.03
C MET A 1 -43.21 16.00 10.75
N SER A 2 -42.19 15.23 10.57
CA SER A 2 -41.41 15.19 9.32
C SER A 2 -41.13 13.73 9.04
N ALA A 3 -41.73 13.24 7.96
CA ALA A 3 -41.65 11.86 7.53
C ALA A 3 -40.29 11.58 6.93
N LEU A 4 -39.55 10.64 7.52
CA LEU A 4 -38.41 9.97 6.89
C LEU A 4 -38.93 9.10 5.75
N VAL A 5 -38.53 9.41 4.53
CA VAL A 5 -38.69 8.49 3.42
C VAL A 5 -37.46 7.55 3.44
N ALA A 6 -37.64 6.39 4.04
CA ALA A 6 -36.72 5.27 3.89
C ALA A 6 -37.03 4.57 2.59
N SER A 7 -36.20 4.76 1.57
CA SER A 7 -36.26 3.99 0.33
C SER A 7 -35.68 2.59 0.59
N SER A 8 -36.54 1.63 0.85
CA SER A 8 -36.22 0.23 0.91
C SER A 8 -35.97 -0.27 -0.52
N PHE A 9 -34.71 -0.54 -0.88
CA PHE A 9 -34.40 -1.36 -2.03
C PHE A 9 -34.76 -2.82 -1.70
N ILE A 10 -35.95 -3.23 -2.14
CA ILE A 10 -36.35 -4.64 -2.12
C ILE A 10 -35.61 -5.32 -3.27
N LEU A 11 -34.60 -6.10 -2.96
CA LEU A 11 -34.03 -7.09 -3.86
C LEU A 11 -34.97 -8.30 -3.88
N GLY A 12 -35.99 -8.25 -4.71
CA GLY A 12 -36.81 -9.42 -5.08
C GLY A 12 -36.33 -9.97 -6.40
N GLY A 13 -35.85 -11.18 -6.40
CA GLY A 13 -35.55 -11.91 -7.62
C GLY A 13 -34.59 -13.06 -7.35
N ASN A 14 -35.11 -14.28 -7.14
CA ASN A 14 -34.37 -15.53 -7.31
C ASN A 14 -33.97 -15.67 -8.77
N ALA A 15 -32.87 -15.02 -9.16
CA ALA A 15 -32.16 -15.39 -10.37
C ALA A 15 -31.19 -16.52 -9.97
N MET A 16 -31.49 -17.74 -10.38
CA MET A 16 -30.51 -18.82 -10.45
C MET A 16 -29.29 -18.25 -11.18
N ALA A 17 -28.22 -17.96 -10.44
CA ALA A 17 -26.98 -17.57 -11.02
C ALA A 17 -26.51 -18.71 -11.91
N SER A 18 -26.61 -18.52 -13.23
CA SER A 18 -25.92 -19.40 -14.16
C SER A 18 -24.44 -19.32 -13.77
N THR A 19 -23.85 -20.47 -13.51
CA THR A 19 -22.41 -20.63 -13.27
C THR A 19 -21.64 -20.43 -14.58
N ASN A 20 -21.85 -19.33 -15.25
CA ASN A 20 -20.91 -18.84 -16.24
C ASN A 20 -19.67 -18.42 -15.48
N VAL A 21 -18.72 -19.35 -15.38
CA VAL A 21 -17.34 -19.05 -15.02
C VAL A 21 -16.89 -17.97 -16.00
N VAL A 22 -16.95 -16.72 -15.56
CA VAL A 22 -16.34 -15.62 -16.29
C VAL A 22 -14.87 -15.99 -16.39
N LYS A 23 -14.43 -16.43 -17.56
CA LYS A 23 -13.01 -16.59 -17.84
C LYS A 23 -12.37 -15.23 -17.58
N SER A 24 -11.65 -15.14 -16.48
CA SER A 24 -10.90 -13.92 -16.14
C SER A 24 -9.97 -13.61 -17.32
N PRO A 25 -10.02 -12.42 -17.90
CA PRO A 25 -9.11 -12.01 -18.97
C PRO A 25 -7.73 -11.64 -18.40
N LEU A 26 -7.16 -12.52 -17.59
CA LEU A 26 -5.86 -12.32 -16.99
C LEU A 26 -4.79 -12.85 -17.95
N GLU A 27 -4.37 -12.01 -18.87
CA GLU A 27 -3.17 -12.28 -19.65
C GLU A 27 -1.95 -12.23 -18.72
N ALA A 28 -1.27 -13.36 -18.58
CA ALA A 28 0.05 -13.38 -17.99
C ALA A 28 0.97 -12.56 -18.91
N VAL A 29 1.48 -11.45 -18.40
CA VAL A 29 2.51 -10.69 -19.13
C VAL A 29 3.76 -11.57 -19.19
N SER A 30 4.44 -11.56 -20.34
CA SER A 30 5.69 -12.30 -20.52
C SER A 30 6.64 -12.02 -19.35
N MET A 31 7.29 -13.08 -18.85
CA MET A 31 8.30 -12.97 -17.80
C MET A 31 9.31 -11.89 -18.16
N VAL A 32 9.60 -10.96 -17.23
CA VAL A 32 10.72 -10.05 -17.40
C VAL A 32 11.99 -10.89 -17.48
N SER A 33 12.75 -10.77 -18.55
CA SER A 33 13.98 -11.53 -18.74
C SER A 33 15.08 -11.11 -17.75
N GLU A 34 15.01 -9.88 -17.25
CA GLU A 34 15.98 -9.29 -16.33
C GLU A 34 15.34 -9.02 -14.97
N TRP A 35 16.11 -9.28 -13.91
CA TRP A 35 15.73 -8.97 -12.54
C TRP A 35 16.07 -7.50 -12.24
N ASP A 36 15.11 -6.61 -12.34
CA ASP A 36 15.30 -5.16 -12.15
C ASP A 36 14.94 -4.66 -10.72
N LYS A 37 14.92 -5.55 -9.75
CA LYS A 37 14.48 -5.24 -8.38
C LYS A 37 15.64 -4.80 -7.48
N ALA A 38 15.34 -3.97 -6.48
CA ALA A 38 16.31 -3.47 -5.50
C ALA A 38 16.75 -4.55 -4.47
N PHE A 39 16.40 -5.81 -4.70
CA PHE A 39 16.78 -6.95 -3.86
C PHE A 39 17.13 -8.17 -4.72
N SER A 40 17.88 -9.11 -4.16
CA SER A 40 18.32 -10.32 -4.86
C SER A 40 17.16 -11.27 -5.13
N LYS A 41 17.22 -11.92 -6.29
CA LYS A 41 16.24 -12.96 -6.66
C LYS A 41 16.45 -14.20 -5.80
N SER A 42 15.37 -14.75 -5.28
CA SER A 42 15.37 -16.02 -4.56
C SER A 42 15.29 -17.20 -5.53
N ASP A 43 16.03 -18.26 -5.24
CA ASP A 43 15.93 -19.55 -5.93
C ASP A 43 14.84 -20.48 -5.38
N LYS A 44 14.20 -20.10 -4.25
CA LYS A 44 13.15 -20.88 -3.58
C LYS A 44 11.74 -20.62 -4.10
N VAL A 45 11.57 -19.55 -4.88
CA VAL A 45 10.26 -19.12 -5.37
C VAL A 45 10.25 -18.94 -6.89
N ASP A 46 9.11 -19.23 -7.50
CA ASP A 46 8.81 -18.83 -8.87
C ASP A 46 8.23 -17.43 -8.87
N HIS A 47 8.60 -16.64 -9.86
CA HIS A 47 8.16 -15.26 -10.04
C HIS A 47 7.47 -15.09 -11.40
N LYS A 48 6.32 -14.44 -11.41
CA LYS A 48 5.59 -14.04 -12.61
C LYS A 48 5.08 -12.62 -12.49
N LYS A 49 5.26 -11.79 -13.52
CA LYS A 49 4.55 -10.53 -13.65
C LYS A 49 3.11 -10.82 -14.08
N VAL A 50 2.15 -10.16 -13.45
CA VAL A 50 0.71 -10.34 -13.67
C VAL A 50 0.01 -9.01 -13.82
N LYS A 51 -1.18 -9.04 -14.44
CA LYS A 51 -2.09 -7.90 -14.57
C LYS A 51 -3.47 -8.27 -14.09
N PHE A 52 -4.16 -7.30 -13.49
CA PHE A 52 -5.57 -7.40 -13.11
C PHE A 52 -6.18 -5.99 -13.12
N LYS A 53 -7.48 -5.86 -12.93
CA LYS A 53 -8.14 -4.55 -12.88
C LYS A 53 -8.81 -4.36 -11.54
N ASN A 54 -8.77 -3.13 -11.04
CA ASN A 54 -9.62 -2.73 -9.94
C ASN A 54 -11.05 -2.40 -10.43
N ARG A 55 -11.98 -2.14 -9.53
CA ARG A 55 -13.39 -1.84 -9.89
C ARG A 55 -13.56 -0.54 -10.67
N TYR A 56 -12.55 0.34 -10.69
CA TYR A 56 -12.52 1.55 -11.51
C TYR A 56 -12.00 1.31 -12.93
N GLY A 57 -11.65 0.06 -13.26
CA GLY A 57 -11.13 -0.32 -14.57
C GLY A 57 -9.65 -0.02 -14.77
N VAL A 58 -8.94 0.48 -13.74
CA VAL A 58 -7.50 0.72 -13.82
C VAL A 58 -6.77 -0.61 -13.85
N GLU A 59 -5.86 -0.78 -14.81
CA GLU A 59 -4.99 -1.96 -14.90
C GLU A 59 -3.91 -1.86 -13.82
N ILE A 60 -3.86 -2.88 -12.96
CA ILE A 60 -2.86 -3.04 -11.91
C ILE A 60 -1.84 -4.06 -12.36
N VAL A 61 -0.55 -3.74 -12.21
CA VAL A 61 0.56 -4.65 -12.50
C VAL A 61 1.20 -5.12 -11.20
N GLY A 62 1.38 -6.42 -11.09
CA GLY A 62 1.96 -7.05 -9.91
C GLY A 62 3.00 -8.12 -10.24
N ASP A 63 3.75 -8.47 -9.23
CA ASP A 63 4.69 -9.59 -9.19
C ASP A 63 4.13 -10.68 -8.28
N LEU A 64 3.76 -11.80 -8.87
CA LEU A 64 3.28 -12.98 -8.17
C LEU A 64 4.46 -13.90 -7.84
N TYR A 65 4.63 -14.22 -6.57
CA TYR A 65 5.64 -15.15 -6.07
C TYR A 65 4.97 -16.42 -5.56
N THR A 66 5.43 -17.57 -6.01
CA THR A 66 4.89 -18.88 -5.62
C THR A 66 6.03 -19.75 -5.09
N PRO A 67 5.90 -20.36 -3.91
CA PRO A 67 6.88 -21.33 -3.42
C PRO A 67 7.07 -22.48 -4.41
N LYS A 68 8.31 -22.84 -4.77
CA LYS A 68 8.57 -23.94 -5.71
C LYS A 68 8.07 -25.30 -5.18
N ASN A 69 8.12 -25.49 -3.87
CA ASN A 69 7.73 -26.73 -3.21
C ASN A 69 6.28 -26.68 -2.70
N LEU A 70 5.40 -25.91 -3.36
CA LEU A 70 4.02 -25.80 -2.97
C LEU A 70 3.24 -27.08 -3.34
N HIS A 71 2.55 -27.66 -2.37
CA HIS A 71 1.63 -28.79 -2.57
C HIS A 71 0.21 -28.36 -2.20
N GLY A 72 -0.74 -28.53 -3.12
CA GLY A 72 -2.15 -28.18 -2.92
C GLY A 72 -2.41 -26.67 -2.93
N LYS A 73 -3.42 -26.25 -2.15
CA LYS A 73 -3.77 -24.83 -2.00
C LYS A 73 -3.02 -24.19 -0.84
N ALA A 74 -2.60 -22.95 -1.02
CA ALA A 74 -1.95 -22.16 0.01
C ALA A 74 -2.76 -20.92 0.39
N ALA A 75 -2.46 -20.39 1.56
CA ALA A 75 -2.85 -19.03 1.94
C ALA A 75 -2.08 -18.01 1.08
N ALA A 76 -2.69 -16.85 0.84
CA ALA A 76 -2.07 -15.82 0.02
C ALA A 76 -2.01 -14.47 0.74
N ILE A 77 -1.02 -13.63 0.35
CA ILE A 77 -0.82 -12.29 0.93
C ILE A 77 -0.57 -11.29 -0.19
N ALA A 78 -1.41 -10.26 -0.28
CA ALA A 78 -1.15 -9.10 -1.14
C ALA A 78 -0.33 -8.05 -0.39
N VAL A 79 0.69 -7.49 -1.04
CA VAL A 79 1.64 -6.55 -0.42
C VAL A 79 1.78 -5.30 -1.28
N SER A 80 1.74 -4.12 -0.67
CA SER A 80 2.05 -2.87 -1.37
C SER A 80 2.72 -1.82 -0.47
N GLY A 81 3.29 -0.81 -1.11
CA GLY A 81 4.04 0.28 -0.46
C GLY A 81 5.55 0.16 -0.57
N PRO A 82 6.28 1.13 -0.07
CA PRO A 82 5.85 2.41 0.52
C PRO A 82 5.12 3.36 -0.43
N PHE A 83 4.55 4.44 0.09
CA PHE A 83 3.88 5.47 -0.72
C PHE A 83 4.88 6.13 -1.68
N GLY A 84 4.61 6.04 -2.98
CA GLY A 84 5.53 6.51 -4.03
C GLY A 84 6.67 5.55 -4.40
N ALA A 85 6.75 4.39 -3.76
CA ALA A 85 7.61 3.29 -4.17
C ALA A 85 6.93 2.42 -5.24
N VAL A 86 7.68 1.47 -5.78
CA VAL A 86 7.20 0.45 -6.72
C VAL A 86 7.44 -0.96 -6.16
N LYS A 87 6.73 -1.94 -6.72
CA LYS A 87 6.82 -3.35 -6.34
C LYS A 87 8.21 -3.97 -6.45
N GLU A 88 9.11 -3.32 -7.19
CA GLU A 88 10.52 -3.71 -7.32
C GLU A 88 11.37 -3.32 -6.10
N GLN A 89 10.79 -2.61 -5.13
CA GLN A 89 11.45 -2.16 -3.91
C GLN A 89 10.95 -2.94 -2.68
N SER A 90 10.64 -2.28 -1.59
CA SER A 90 10.29 -2.87 -0.30
C SER A 90 9.16 -3.91 -0.37
N SER A 91 8.02 -3.59 -1.01
CA SER A 91 6.89 -4.52 -1.07
C SER A 91 7.23 -5.84 -1.77
N GLY A 92 8.05 -5.80 -2.82
CA GLY A 92 8.53 -7.01 -3.49
C GLY A 92 9.45 -7.86 -2.60
N LEU A 93 10.32 -7.23 -1.81
CA LEU A 93 11.16 -7.95 -0.84
C LEU A 93 10.29 -8.66 0.22
N TYR A 94 9.30 -7.96 0.77
CA TYR A 94 8.35 -8.57 1.71
C TYR A 94 7.60 -9.74 1.07
N ALA A 95 7.11 -9.56 -0.15
CA ALA A 95 6.38 -10.59 -0.87
C ALA A 95 7.28 -11.81 -1.14
N GLN A 96 8.48 -11.62 -1.69
CA GLN A 96 9.42 -12.71 -1.93
C GLN A 96 9.75 -13.47 -0.64
N THR A 97 10.08 -12.75 0.44
CA THR A 97 10.48 -13.37 1.71
C THR A 97 9.33 -14.15 2.36
N LEU A 98 8.09 -13.65 2.26
CA LEU A 98 6.92 -14.39 2.75
C LEU A 98 6.60 -15.59 1.85
N ALA A 99 6.88 -15.50 0.55
CA ALA A 99 6.74 -16.66 -0.34
C ALA A 99 7.75 -17.77 -0.02
N GLU A 100 8.99 -17.43 0.33
CA GLU A 100 9.98 -18.39 0.84
C GLU A 100 9.52 -19.14 2.11
N ARG A 101 8.55 -18.55 2.83
CA ARG A 101 7.96 -19.08 4.07
C ARG A 101 6.65 -19.85 3.86
N GLY A 102 6.27 -20.08 2.58
CA GLY A 102 5.17 -20.97 2.20
C GLY A 102 3.86 -20.29 1.80
N PHE A 103 3.82 -18.96 1.71
CA PHE A 103 2.64 -18.24 1.20
C PHE A 103 2.72 -18.02 -0.32
N ILE A 104 1.59 -17.93 -1.01
CA ILE A 104 1.58 -17.30 -2.33
C ILE A 104 1.45 -15.81 -2.11
N THR A 105 2.32 -15.00 -2.71
CA THR A 105 2.32 -13.56 -2.45
C THR A 105 2.27 -12.75 -3.73
N LEU A 106 1.65 -11.58 -3.64
CA LEU A 106 1.50 -10.64 -4.74
C LEU A 106 1.97 -9.26 -4.29
N ALA A 107 3.12 -8.78 -4.80
CA ALA A 107 3.47 -7.38 -4.71
C ALA A 107 2.91 -6.63 -5.91
N PHE A 108 2.29 -5.47 -5.72
CA PHE A 108 1.70 -4.72 -6.83
C PHE A 108 2.03 -3.23 -6.78
N ASP A 109 2.12 -2.62 -7.96
CA ASP A 109 2.15 -1.17 -8.08
C ASP A 109 0.74 -0.61 -7.91
N PRO A 110 0.57 0.47 -7.15
CA PRO A 110 -0.72 1.14 -7.04
C PRO A 110 -1.21 1.73 -8.37
N SER A 111 -2.51 1.94 -8.48
CA SER A 111 -3.09 2.77 -9.54
C SER A 111 -2.31 4.07 -9.70
N TYR A 112 -2.10 4.50 -10.94
CA TYR A 112 -1.42 5.72 -11.36
C TYR A 112 0.10 5.76 -11.19
N THR A 113 0.73 4.71 -10.64
CA THR A 113 2.19 4.68 -10.37
C THR A 113 2.84 3.41 -10.92
N GLY A 114 4.17 3.42 -11.01
CA GLY A 114 4.94 2.28 -11.48
C GLY A 114 4.54 1.81 -12.87
N GLU A 115 4.30 0.51 -13.02
CA GLU A 115 3.81 -0.12 -14.25
C GLU A 115 2.28 -0.19 -14.32
N SER A 116 1.57 0.10 -13.23
CA SER A 116 0.10 0.16 -13.22
C SER A 116 -0.43 1.34 -14.03
N GLY A 117 -1.63 1.18 -14.55
CA GLY A 117 -2.30 2.18 -15.38
C GLY A 117 -2.86 3.36 -14.59
N GLY A 118 -3.66 4.17 -15.28
CA GLY A 118 -4.32 5.36 -14.76
C GLY A 118 -3.64 6.66 -15.14
N GLU A 119 -4.46 7.66 -15.44
CA GLU A 119 -4.05 9.03 -15.80
C GLU A 119 -4.80 10.05 -14.93
N PRO A 120 -4.14 11.16 -14.56
CA PRO A 120 -2.74 11.47 -14.80
C PRO A 120 -1.79 10.55 -14.01
N ARG A 121 -0.56 10.40 -14.51
CA ARG A 121 0.46 9.62 -13.79
C ARG A 121 0.85 10.30 -12.49
N ASN A 122 1.35 9.48 -11.54
CA ASN A 122 1.80 9.95 -10.23
C ASN A 122 0.71 10.73 -9.47
N LEU A 123 -0.48 10.17 -9.47
CA LEU A 123 -1.61 10.53 -8.63
C LEU A 123 -1.82 9.43 -7.60
N ALA A 124 -2.39 9.78 -6.45
CA ALA A 124 -2.91 8.82 -5.49
C ALA A 124 -4.30 9.25 -5.02
N SER A 125 -5.13 8.28 -4.66
CA SER A 125 -6.47 8.51 -4.13
C SER A 125 -6.73 7.56 -2.97
N PRO A 126 -7.17 8.04 -1.80
CA PRO A 126 -7.45 7.17 -0.68
C PRO A 126 -8.46 6.07 -1.00
N GLU A 127 -9.48 6.38 -1.81
CA GLU A 127 -10.50 5.43 -2.20
C GLU A 127 -9.96 4.39 -3.19
N ILE A 128 -9.34 4.85 -4.30
CA ILE A 128 -8.86 3.97 -5.36
C ILE A 128 -7.72 3.08 -4.86
N ASN A 129 -6.78 3.65 -4.08
CA ASN A 129 -5.67 2.88 -3.57
C ASN A 129 -6.09 1.90 -2.45
N THR A 130 -7.15 2.18 -1.71
CA THR A 130 -7.78 1.19 -0.84
C THR A 130 -8.37 0.04 -1.66
N ASP A 131 -9.07 0.34 -2.77
CA ASP A 131 -9.65 -0.65 -3.66
C ASP A 131 -8.61 -1.49 -4.38
N ASP A 132 -7.40 -0.97 -4.63
CA ASP A 132 -6.30 -1.74 -5.23
C ASP A 132 -5.95 -3.00 -4.39
N PHE A 133 -6.08 -2.96 -3.05
CA PHE A 133 -5.97 -4.14 -2.21
C PHE A 133 -7.13 -5.13 -2.43
N SER A 134 -8.37 -4.66 -2.51
CA SER A 134 -9.53 -5.52 -2.80
C SER A 134 -9.41 -6.16 -4.18
N ALA A 135 -8.92 -5.43 -5.18
CA ALA A 135 -8.65 -5.97 -6.50
C ALA A 135 -7.53 -7.04 -6.48
N ALA A 136 -6.51 -6.86 -5.65
CA ALA A 136 -5.49 -7.89 -5.43
C ALA A 136 -6.09 -9.15 -4.78
N VAL A 137 -7.04 -9.00 -3.85
CA VAL A 137 -7.79 -10.11 -3.25
C VAL A 137 -8.67 -10.81 -4.30
N ASP A 138 -9.35 -10.05 -5.17
CA ASP A 138 -10.11 -10.60 -6.30
C ASP A 138 -9.21 -11.47 -7.18
N PHE A 139 -8.06 -10.92 -7.59
CA PHE A 139 -7.10 -11.62 -8.42
C PHE A 139 -6.61 -12.92 -7.76
N LEU A 140 -6.15 -12.84 -6.51
CA LEU A 140 -5.66 -14.01 -5.77
C LEU A 140 -6.75 -15.07 -5.62
N GLY A 141 -7.98 -14.67 -5.30
CA GLY A 141 -9.13 -15.58 -5.15
C GLY A 141 -9.55 -16.30 -6.43
N THR A 142 -9.07 -15.90 -7.62
CA THR A 142 -9.31 -16.61 -8.89
C THR A 142 -8.32 -17.74 -9.15
N LYS A 143 -7.24 -17.86 -8.38
CA LYS A 143 -6.19 -18.86 -8.60
C LYS A 143 -6.56 -20.21 -8.01
N SER A 144 -6.40 -21.29 -8.80
CA SER A 144 -6.76 -22.65 -8.40
C SER A 144 -5.92 -23.18 -7.22
N ASN A 145 -4.69 -22.69 -7.09
CA ASN A 145 -3.74 -23.04 -6.02
C ASN A 145 -3.82 -22.14 -4.79
N ILE A 146 -4.80 -21.23 -4.72
CA ILE A 146 -5.04 -20.38 -3.54
C ILE A 146 -6.35 -20.77 -2.86
N ASP A 147 -6.32 -20.82 -1.54
CA ASP A 147 -7.52 -20.91 -0.73
C ASP A 147 -8.08 -19.50 -0.52
N ARG A 148 -9.21 -19.17 -1.18
CA ARG A 148 -9.81 -17.83 -1.13
C ARG A 148 -10.29 -17.41 0.25
N ASP A 149 -10.48 -18.36 1.16
CA ASP A 149 -10.82 -18.07 2.55
C ASP A 149 -9.60 -17.80 3.43
N LYS A 150 -8.39 -17.82 2.84
CA LYS A 150 -7.09 -17.63 3.51
C LYS A 150 -6.26 -16.55 2.81
N ILE A 151 -6.86 -15.38 2.56
CA ILE A 151 -6.17 -14.24 1.95
C ILE A 151 -5.97 -13.14 2.98
N GLY A 152 -4.71 -12.77 3.18
CA GLY A 152 -4.29 -11.63 4.01
C GLY A 152 -3.68 -10.51 3.16
N ILE A 153 -3.45 -9.37 3.80
CA ILE A 153 -2.76 -8.23 3.16
C ILE A 153 -1.69 -7.65 4.07
N LEU A 154 -0.68 -7.03 3.47
CA LEU A 154 0.39 -6.32 4.18
C LEU A 154 0.66 -4.97 3.51
N GLY A 155 0.59 -3.90 4.30
CA GLY A 155 0.91 -2.55 3.87
C GLY A 155 2.19 -2.00 4.50
N VAL A 156 3.11 -1.48 3.68
CA VAL A 156 4.35 -0.87 4.16
C VAL A 156 4.25 0.66 4.06
N CYS A 157 4.66 1.38 5.11
CA CYS A 157 4.65 2.84 5.15
C CYS A 157 3.24 3.42 4.92
N GLY A 158 3.04 4.34 3.99
CA GLY A 158 1.73 4.91 3.66
C GLY A 158 0.67 3.87 3.26
N TRP A 159 1.10 2.73 2.76
CA TRP A 159 0.21 1.62 2.42
C TRP A 159 -0.30 0.84 3.64
N GLY A 160 0.31 1.05 4.81
CA GLY A 160 -0.22 0.51 6.06
C GLY A 160 -1.59 1.07 6.39
N GLY A 161 -1.80 2.38 6.26
CA GLY A 161 -3.12 3.01 6.44
C GLY A 161 -4.15 2.49 5.45
N PHE A 162 -3.79 2.36 4.16
CA PHE A 162 -4.69 1.81 3.14
C PHE A 162 -5.00 0.33 3.38
N ALA A 163 -4.05 -0.48 3.86
CA ALA A 163 -4.28 -1.87 4.23
C ALA A 163 -5.29 -2.00 5.37
N LEU A 164 -5.18 -1.18 6.42
CA LEU A 164 -6.15 -1.14 7.51
C LEU A 164 -7.53 -0.72 6.99
N ASN A 165 -7.61 0.31 6.14
CA ASN A 165 -8.86 0.76 5.55
C ASN A 165 -9.48 -0.31 4.62
N ALA A 166 -8.68 -1.02 3.84
CA ALA A 166 -9.15 -2.12 3.00
C ALA A 166 -9.72 -3.27 3.84
N ALA A 167 -9.07 -3.62 4.96
CA ALA A 167 -9.57 -4.65 5.87
C ALA A 167 -10.86 -4.24 6.61
N LEU A 168 -11.08 -2.92 6.80
CA LEU A 168 -12.37 -2.39 7.31
C LEU A 168 -13.48 -2.50 6.26
N ALA A 169 -13.15 -2.31 4.98
CA ALA A 169 -14.12 -2.27 3.89
C ALA A 169 -14.42 -3.65 3.29
N ASP A 170 -13.46 -4.59 3.33
CA ASP A 170 -13.54 -5.89 2.65
C ASP A 170 -13.38 -7.08 3.62
N PRO A 171 -14.49 -7.72 4.04
CA PRO A 171 -14.46 -8.86 4.96
C PRO A 171 -13.79 -10.13 4.40
N ARG A 172 -13.46 -10.18 3.10
CA ARG A 172 -12.69 -11.28 2.50
C ARG A 172 -11.22 -11.25 2.91
N ILE A 173 -10.74 -10.10 3.40
CA ILE A 173 -9.41 -9.96 3.99
C ILE A 173 -9.43 -10.59 5.38
N LYS A 174 -8.74 -11.72 5.55
CA LYS A 174 -8.78 -12.53 6.78
C LYS A 174 -7.72 -12.15 7.82
N ALA A 175 -6.67 -11.47 7.40
CA ALA A 175 -5.62 -10.94 8.28
C ALA A 175 -4.98 -9.72 7.64
N VAL A 176 -4.65 -8.70 8.41
CA VAL A 176 -3.96 -7.50 7.94
C VAL A 176 -2.71 -7.23 8.78
N ALA A 177 -1.59 -7.02 8.11
CA ALA A 177 -0.37 -6.58 8.76
C ALA A 177 0.09 -5.23 8.20
N THR A 178 0.76 -4.43 9.03
CA THR A 178 1.41 -3.20 8.60
C THR A 178 2.85 -3.14 9.09
N SER A 179 3.72 -2.55 8.29
CA SER A 179 5.10 -2.28 8.68
C SER A 179 5.39 -0.79 8.54
N THR A 180 5.89 -0.20 9.64
CA THR A 180 6.28 1.22 9.68
C THR A 180 5.24 2.17 9.08
N MET A 181 3.96 1.98 9.45
CA MET A 181 2.83 2.60 8.76
C MET A 181 2.76 4.12 8.90
N TYR A 182 2.06 4.71 7.91
CA TYR A 182 1.47 6.05 7.98
C TYR A 182 -0.04 5.98 7.74
N ASP A 183 -0.77 6.91 8.32
CA ASP A 183 -2.04 7.36 7.78
C ASP A 183 -1.77 8.56 6.86
N MET A 184 -1.78 8.29 5.54
CA MET A 184 -1.48 9.32 4.54
C MET A 184 -2.53 10.44 4.52
N THR A 185 -3.78 10.15 4.88
CA THR A 185 -4.83 11.17 4.96
C THR A 185 -4.60 12.10 6.16
N ARG A 186 -4.21 11.54 7.31
CA ARG A 186 -3.88 12.32 8.50
C ARG A 186 -2.66 13.21 8.26
N VAL A 187 -1.56 12.67 7.71
CA VAL A 187 -0.36 13.48 7.52
C VAL A 187 -0.56 14.60 6.50
N MET A 188 -1.31 14.36 5.42
CA MET A 188 -1.61 15.41 4.45
C MET A 188 -2.61 16.46 4.97
N ALA A 189 -3.51 16.06 5.87
CA ALA A 189 -4.49 16.97 6.48
C ALA A 189 -3.92 17.76 7.67
N LYS A 190 -3.07 17.12 8.50
CA LYS A 190 -2.65 17.67 9.79
C LYS A 190 -1.14 17.86 9.93
N GLY A 191 -0.37 17.49 8.92
CA GLY A 191 1.09 17.57 8.97
C GLY A 191 1.72 16.52 9.92
N TYR A 192 3.03 16.62 10.05
CA TYR A 192 3.79 15.76 10.95
C TYR A 192 3.48 16.10 12.42
N ASN A 193 3.21 15.10 13.23
CA ASN A 193 2.75 15.26 14.63
C ASN A 193 1.52 16.16 14.79
N ASP A 194 0.61 16.15 13.81
CA ASP A 194 -0.61 16.98 13.78
C ASP A 194 -0.34 18.48 13.96
N SER A 195 0.79 18.96 13.44
CA SER A 195 1.26 20.34 13.61
C SER A 195 0.47 21.39 12.81
N VAL A 196 -0.34 20.97 11.83
CA VAL A 196 -1.11 21.85 10.93
C VAL A 196 -2.51 22.07 11.47
N GLY A 197 -2.82 23.31 11.84
CA GLY A 197 -4.14 23.74 12.31
C GLY A 197 -5.18 23.91 11.20
N ALA A 198 -6.40 24.28 11.58
CA ALA A 198 -7.52 24.47 10.65
C ALA A 198 -7.27 25.60 9.64
N ASP A 199 -6.72 26.72 10.09
CA ASP A 199 -6.48 27.90 9.25
C ASP A 199 -5.38 27.63 8.22
N GLU A 200 -4.25 27.01 8.62
CA GLU A 200 -3.16 26.63 7.72
C GLU A 200 -3.64 25.59 6.69
N ARG A 201 -4.45 24.63 7.12
CA ARG A 201 -5.07 23.65 6.23
C ARG A 201 -6.03 24.34 5.24
N TYR A 202 -6.76 25.37 5.66
CA TYR A 202 -7.62 26.15 4.77
C TYR A 202 -6.81 26.89 3.72
N GLU A 203 -5.71 27.54 4.09
CA GLU A 203 -4.80 28.20 3.15
C GLU A 203 -4.16 27.21 2.17
N THR A 204 -3.86 26.00 2.62
CA THR A 204 -3.42 24.91 1.74
C THR A 204 -4.49 24.55 0.72
N LYS A 205 -5.76 24.42 1.13
CA LYS A 205 -6.88 24.14 0.21
C LYS A 205 -7.06 25.27 -0.82
N LYS A 206 -6.88 26.53 -0.45
CA LYS A 206 -6.93 27.65 -1.39
C LYS A 206 -5.85 27.52 -2.46
N LYS A 207 -4.60 27.26 -2.09
CA LYS A 207 -3.50 27.04 -3.05
C LYS A 207 -3.78 25.86 -3.98
N LEU A 208 -4.34 24.79 -3.46
CA LEU A 208 -4.70 23.63 -4.28
C LEU A 208 -5.86 23.91 -5.24
N ALA A 209 -6.82 24.74 -4.83
CA ALA A 209 -7.92 25.19 -5.69
C ALA A 209 -7.41 26.07 -6.84
N GLU A 210 -6.51 27.02 -6.55
CA GLU A 210 -5.84 27.83 -7.59
C GLU A 210 -5.04 26.95 -8.56
N GLN A 211 -4.32 25.95 -8.07
CA GLN A 211 -3.57 25.03 -8.92
C GLN A 211 -4.48 24.26 -9.89
N ARG A 212 -5.72 23.94 -9.51
CA ARG A 212 -6.68 23.27 -10.42
C ARG A 212 -7.02 24.15 -11.62
N TRP A 213 -7.18 25.47 -11.43
CA TRP A 213 -7.40 26.39 -12.55
C TRP A 213 -6.19 26.46 -13.47
N LEU A 214 -4.98 26.51 -12.89
CA LEU A 214 -3.74 26.50 -13.68
C LEU A 214 -3.58 25.20 -14.48
N ASP A 215 -3.87 24.06 -13.87
CA ASP A 215 -3.81 22.76 -14.55
C ASP A 215 -4.80 22.69 -15.73
N LEU A 216 -6.03 23.21 -15.54
CA LEU A 216 -7.04 23.29 -16.60
C LEU A 216 -6.61 24.21 -17.73
N GLN A 217 -6.11 25.41 -17.42
CA GLN A 217 -5.62 26.39 -18.39
C GLN A 217 -4.46 25.84 -19.23
N ASN A 218 -3.57 25.06 -18.59
CA ASN A 218 -2.40 24.46 -19.23
C ASN A 218 -2.72 23.13 -19.94
N GLY A 219 -3.94 22.58 -19.79
CA GLY A 219 -4.35 21.29 -20.37
C GLY A 219 -3.62 20.07 -19.80
N LYS A 220 -2.90 20.21 -18.71
CA LYS A 220 -2.15 19.14 -18.04
C LYS A 220 -1.88 19.47 -16.58
N PRO A 221 -1.76 18.44 -15.70
CA PRO A 221 -1.39 18.66 -14.30
C PRO A 221 0.06 19.14 -14.17
N ALA A 222 0.30 19.99 -13.19
CA ALA A 222 1.64 20.31 -12.71
C ALA A 222 2.12 19.29 -11.68
N TYR A 223 3.43 19.07 -11.63
CA TYR A 223 4.08 18.13 -10.73
C TYR A 223 4.94 18.80 -9.67
N THR A 224 5.18 18.13 -8.54
CA THR A 224 5.93 18.67 -7.41
C THR A 224 7.45 18.71 -7.65
N GLY A 225 7.95 17.94 -8.62
CA GLY A 225 9.38 17.69 -8.78
C GLY A 225 9.89 16.57 -7.85
N ALA A 226 11.20 16.52 -7.64
CA ALA A 226 11.83 15.49 -6.80
C ALA A 226 11.28 15.49 -5.38
N ILE A 227 10.93 14.30 -4.88
CA ILE A 227 10.36 14.11 -3.54
C ILE A 227 11.45 14.06 -2.49
N ASN A 228 12.51 13.31 -2.74
CA ASN A 228 13.63 13.15 -1.81
C ASN A 228 14.82 13.98 -2.25
N VAL A 229 15.50 14.60 -1.27
CA VAL A 229 16.68 15.42 -1.49
C VAL A 229 17.83 14.59 -2.11
N ASP A 230 18.72 15.26 -2.82
CA ASP A 230 19.96 14.66 -3.28
C ASP A 230 20.84 14.33 -2.06
N PRO A 231 21.33 13.07 -1.91
CA PRO A 231 22.22 12.70 -0.81
C PRO A 231 23.45 13.61 -0.67
N LYS A 232 23.93 14.20 -1.76
CA LYS A 232 25.05 15.14 -1.77
C LYS A 232 24.73 16.50 -1.14
N LYS A 233 23.44 16.82 -0.94
CA LYS A 233 22.95 18.07 -0.34
C LYS A 233 22.55 17.91 1.12
N ILE A 234 22.74 16.73 1.70
CA ILE A 234 22.48 16.47 3.12
C ILE A 234 23.60 17.07 3.96
N ASP A 235 23.23 17.83 4.98
CA ASP A 235 24.13 18.44 5.95
C ASP A 235 23.62 18.25 7.38
N ALA A 236 24.32 18.83 8.36
CA ALA A 236 23.99 18.70 9.77
C ALA A 236 22.63 19.31 10.16
N SER A 237 22.06 20.19 9.33
CA SER A 237 20.74 20.81 9.56
C SER A 237 19.60 19.95 8.99
N THR A 238 19.90 18.97 8.16
CA THR A 238 18.91 18.11 7.53
C THR A 238 18.25 17.19 8.56
N PRO A 239 16.92 17.20 8.69
CA PRO A 239 16.23 16.28 9.60
C PRO A 239 16.61 14.82 9.31
N GLN A 240 16.87 14.04 10.36
CA GLN A 240 17.38 12.68 10.25
C GLN A 240 16.50 11.79 9.32
N PHE A 241 15.17 11.90 9.42
CA PHE A 241 14.29 11.10 8.59
C PHE A 241 14.37 11.48 7.09
N VAL A 242 14.64 12.74 6.76
CA VAL A 242 14.87 13.20 5.38
C VAL A 242 16.14 12.57 4.83
N ALA A 243 17.22 12.56 5.63
CA ALA A 243 18.47 11.90 5.27
C ALA A 243 18.28 10.37 5.06
N GLN A 244 17.48 9.72 5.91
CA GLN A 244 17.16 8.29 5.80
C GLN A 244 16.39 7.96 4.53
N TYR A 245 15.41 8.77 4.14
CA TYR A 245 14.70 8.59 2.88
C TYR A 245 15.60 8.83 1.66
N ALA A 246 16.44 9.83 1.70
CA ALA A 246 17.41 10.09 0.63
C ALA A 246 18.40 8.92 0.49
N ASP A 247 18.92 8.38 1.61
CA ASP A 247 19.78 7.20 1.61
C ASP A 247 19.09 5.97 0.99
N TYR A 248 17.81 5.74 1.29
CA TYR A 248 17.11 4.62 0.69
C TYR A 248 16.77 4.85 -0.79
N TYR A 249 16.06 5.93 -1.12
CA TYR A 249 15.49 6.10 -2.46
C TYR A 249 16.45 6.64 -3.51
N ARG A 250 17.50 7.36 -3.09
CA ARG A 250 18.40 8.10 -3.99
C ARG A 250 19.81 7.50 -4.08
N THR A 251 20.02 6.32 -3.50
CA THR A 251 21.25 5.53 -3.57
C THR A 251 20.96 4.12 -4.07
N PRO A 252 21.98 3.30 -4.47
CA PRO A 252 21.77 1.91 -4.86
C PRO A 252 21.08 1.04 -3.82
N ARG A 253 20.94 1.50 -2.59
CA ARG A 253 20.26 0.79 -1.51
C ARG A 253 18.82 0.40 -1.87
N GLY A 254 18.06 1.33 -2.44
CA GLY A 254 16.65 1.08 -2.79
C GLY A 254 16.20 1.88 -4.00
N TYR A 255 17.13 2.48 -4.78
CA TYR A 255 16.78 3.22 -5.98
C TYR A 255 16.06 2.34 -7.00
N HIS A 256 14.99 2.87 -7.57
CA HIS A 256 14.35 2.28 -8.74
C HIS A 256 13.81 3.37 -9.68
N LYS A 257 14.10 3.24 -10.99
CA LYS A 257 13.80 4.28 -12.01
C LYS A 257 12.32 4.63 -12.15
N ARG A 258 11.40 3.70 -11.82
CA ARG A 258 9.94 3.92 -11.89
C ARG A 258 9.34 4.47 -10.57
N SER A 259 10.11 4.50 -9.50
CA SER A 259 9.65 5.01 -8.21
C SER A 259 9.55 6.54 -8.22
N VAL A 260 8.40 7.08 -7.80
CA VAL A 260 8.21 8.52 -7.61
C VAL A 260 9.22 9.08 -6.61
N ASN A 261 9.53 8.29 -5.57
CA ASN A 261 10.46 8.68 -4.51
C ASN A 261 11.94 8.69 -4.94
N SER A 262 12.29 7.92 -5.98
CA SER A 262 13.66 7.86 -6.50
C SER A 262 13.95 8.91 -7.55
N ASN A 263 12.92 9.60 -8.04
CA ASN A 263 13.05 10.53 -9.15
C ASN A 263 13.84 11.79 -8.76
N SER A 264 14.71 12.22 -9.67
CA SER A 264 15.50 13.46 -9.53
C SER A 264 15.00 14.60 -10.39
N GLY A 265 14.03 14.33 -11.28
CA GLY A 265 13.53 15.27 -12.28
C GLY A 265 12.26 16.00 -11.84
N GLU A 266 11.51 16.48 -12.84
CA GLU A 266 10.30 17.28 -12.64
C GLU A 266 9.03 16.46 -12.35
N SER A 267 9.10 15.14 -12.42
CA SER A 267 7.98 14.22 -12.26
C SER A 267 7.83 13.67 -10.83
N GLY A 268 7.45 14.50 -9.88
CA GLY A 268 6.99 14.06 -8.57
C GLY A 268 5.51 13.65 -8.60
N TRP A 269 4.81 13.87 -7.51
CA TRP A 269 3.35 13.76 -7.46
C TRP A 269 2.69 14.93 -8.22
N THR A 270 1.47 14.74 -8.73
CA THR A 270 0.68 15.89 -9.18
C THR A 270 0.51 16.88 -8.02
N LYS A 271 0.63 18.18 -8.27
CA LYS A 271 0.53 19.20 -7.21
C LYS A 271 -0.82 19.18 -6.51
N THR A 272 -1.88 18.78 -7.21
CA THR A 272 -3.24 18.67 -6.67
C THR A 272 -3.51 17.36 -5.93
N ASN A 273 -2.54 16.44 -5.88
CA ASN A 273 -2.67 15.14 -5.20
C ASN A 273 -3.22 15.23 -3.75
N PRO A 274 -2.84 16.20 -2.89
CA PRO A 274 -3.34 16.27 -1.53
C PRO A 274 -4.84 16.53 -1.40
N ILE A 275 -5.53 17.01 -2.42
CA ILE A 275 -6.95 17.39 -2.34
C ILE A 275 -7.84 16.27 -1.80
N SER A 276 -7.68 15.05 -2.35
CA SER A 276 -8.48 13.91 -1.93
C SER A 276 -8.13 13.40 -0.52
N PHE A 277 -6.89 13.65 -0.08
CA PHE A 277 -6.42 13.19 1.23
C PHE A 277 -6.89 14.07 2.38
N ILE A 278 -6.85 15.39 2.18
CA ILE A 278 -7.07 16.38 3.26
C ILE A 278 -8.45 16.21 3.92
N ASN A 279 -9.44 15.68 3.19
CA ASN A 279 -10.82 15.63 3.65
C ASN A 279 -11.43 14.22 3.67
N MET A 280 -10.62 13.17 3.56
CA MET A 280 -11.06 11.77 3.51
C MET A 280 -10.32 10.90 4.54
N PRO A 281 -10.68 10.99 5.84
CA PRO A 281 -10.01 10.20 6.88
C PRO A 281 -10.31 8.70 6.71
N ILE A 282 -9.30 7.90 6.36
CA ILE A 282 -9.46 6.48 6.05
C ILE A 282 -9.70 5.60 7.29
N LEU A 283 -9.31 6.03 8.48
CA LEU A 283 -9.49 5.26 9.71
C LEU A 283 -10.69 5.76 10.56
N ALA A 284 -11.66 6.44 9.94
CA ALA A 284 -12.82 6.99 10.64
C ALA A 284 -13.65 5.91 11.39
N TYR A 285 -13.69 4.69 10.86
CA TYR A 285 -14.40 3.54 11.44
C TYR A 285 -13.44 2.49 12.05
N ALA A 286 -12.24 2.89 12.47
CA ALA A 286 -11.24 1.98 13.02
C ALA A 286 -11.76 1.14 14.21
N SER A 287 -12.66 1.70 15.04
CA SER A 287 -13.29 0.99 16.15
C SER A 287 -14.18 -0.20 15.74
N GLU A 288 -14.56 -0.28 14.47
CA GLU A 288 -15.40 -1.36 13.94
C GLU A 288 -14.56 -2.52 13.34
N MET A 289 -13.23 -2.44 13.36
CA MET A 289 -12.34 -3.46 12.82
C MET A 289 -12.59 -4.82 13.46
N ARG A 290 -12.78 -5.84 12.61
CA ARG A 290 -12.98 -7.24 13.04
C ARG A 290 -11.85 -8.17 12.59
N THR A 291 -11.13 -7.80 11.54
CA THR A 291 -10.01 -8.57 10.99
C THR A 291 -8.85 -8.59 11.98
N PRO A 292 -8.17 -9.74 12.20
CA PRO A 292 -6.93 -9.82 12.97
C PRO A 292 -5.84 -8.88 12.45
N ILE A 293 -5.09 -8.24 13.36
CA ILE A 293 -4.17 -7.15 13.01
C ILE A 293 -2.79 -7.35 13.62
N LEU A 294 -1.75 -7.19 12.82
CA LEU A 294 -0.36 -7.01 13.28
C LEU A 294 0.15 -5.64 12.83
N ILE A 295 0.57 -4.81 13.77
CA ILE A 295 1.23 -3.53 13.48
C ILE A 295 2.69 -3.63 13.92
N VAL A 296 3.63 -3.38 13.00
CA VAL A 296 5.07 -3.37 13.28
C VAL A 296 5.60 -1.96 13.06
N ALA A 297 6.34 -1.43 14.03
CA ALA A 297 6.96 -0.11 13.93
C ALA A 297 8.38 -0.12 14.51
N GLY A 298 9.26 0.71 13.96
CA GLY A 298 10.60 0.91 14.53
C GLY A 298 10.54 1.79 15.78
N GLU A 299 11.32 1.44 16.80
CA GLU A 299 11.39 2.22 18.05
C GLU A 299 11.77 3.67 17.81
N LYS A 300 12.72 3.91 16.89
CA LYS A 300 13.24 5.24 16.51
C LYS A 300 12.62 5.78 15.22
N ALA A 301 11.56 5.14 14.71
CA ALA A 301 10.87 5.61 13.53
C ALA A 301 10.12 6.90 13.84
N HIS A 302 10.38 7.97 13.06
CA HIS A 302 9.66 9.24 13.18
C HIS A 302 8.15 9.10 12.96
N SER A 303 7.72 8.03 12.25
CA SER A 303 6.32 7.69 11.98
C SER A 303 5.67 6.79 13.05
N ARG A 304 6.38 6.42 14.12
CA ARG A 304 5.91 5.46 15.12
C ARG A 304 4.55 5.82 15.71
N TYR A 305 4.29 7.11 15.92
CA TYR A 305 3.03 7.58 16.49
C TYR A 305 1.79 7.21 15.65
N PHE A 306 1.90 7.10 14.31
CA PHE A 306 0.78 6.60 13.49
C PHE A 306 0.43 5.15 13.83
N SER A 307 1.43 4.30 14.04
CA SER A 307 1.24 2.91 14.43
C SER A 307 0.60 2.78 15.81
N GLU A 308 1.07 3.55 16.78
CA GLU A 308 0.56 3.55 18.15
C GLU A 308 -0.88 4.07 18.23
N ASP A 309 -1.19 5.15 17.51
CA ASP A 309 -2.52 5.74 17.51
C ASP A 309 -3.52 4.87 16.74
N ALA A 310 -3.12 4.29 15.59
CA ALA A 310 -3.94 3.31 14.89
C ALA A 310 -4.23 2.11 15.81
N PHE A 311 -3.21 1.55 16.46
CA PHE A 311 -3.40 0.44 17.40
C PHE A 311 -4.40 0.75 18.51
N LYS A 312 -4.37 1.97 19.07
CA LYS A 312 -5.33 2.40 20.10
C LYS A 312 -6.75 2.48 19.57
N SER A 313 -6.94 2.98 18.33
CA SER A 313 -8.24 3.23 17.73
C SER A 313 -8.94 1.98 17.18
N LEU A 314 -8.18 0.94 16.81
CA LEU A 314 -8.71 -0.29 16.22
C LEU A 314 -9.47 -1.13 17.24
N GLY A 315 -10.72 -1.50 16.91
CA GLY A 315 -11.65 -2.15 17.84
C GLY A 315 -11.43 -3.65 18.06
N ASN A 316 -10.69 -4.34 17.19
CA ASN A 316 -10.46 -5.77 17.31
C ASN A 316 -9.59 -6.10 18.53
N LYS A 317 -9.97 -7.14 19.28
CA LYS A 317 -9.16 -7.65 20.40
C LYS A 317 -7.98 -8.53 19.92
N ASN A 318 -8.12 -9.17 18.74
CA ASN A 318 -7.02 -9.92 18.11
C ASN A 318 -6.14 -8.93 17.32
N LYS A 319 -5.40 -8.11 18.07
CA LYS A 319 -4.44 -7.13 17.53
C LYS A 319 -3.16 -7.14 18.32
N GLU A 320 -2.05 -6.95 17.62
CA GLU A 320 -0.72 -6.90 18.21
C GLU A 320 0.07 -5.70 17.66
N LEU A 321 0.82 -5.03 18.55
CA LEU A 321 1.78 -3.98 18.21
C LEU A 321 3.19 -4.46 18.57
N VAL A 322 4.05 -4.54 17.59
CA VAL A 322 5.46 -4.91 17.75
C VAL A 322 6.33 -3.68 17.50
N ILE A 323 7.07 -3.26 18.50
CA ILE A 323 8.06 -2.19 18.40
C ILE A 323 9.45 -2.82 18.26
N VAL A 324 10.09 -2.60 17.11
CA VAL A 324 11.40 -3.18 16.78
C VAL A 324 12.50 -2.32 17.41
N PRO A 325 13.29 -2.86 18.37
CA PRO A 325 14.29 -2.08 19.09
C PRO A 325 15.33 -1.45 18.18
N GLY A 326 15.61 -0.15 18.39
CA GLY A 326 16.63 0.62 17.68
C GLY A 326 16.36 0.85 16.21
N ALA A 327 15.27 0.32 15.63
CA ALA A 327 14.97 0.47 14.22
C ALA A 327 14.42 1.88 13.91
N VAL A 328 14.92 2.49 12.83
CA VAL A 328 14.35 3.67 12.21
C VAL A 328 13.33 3.26 11.14
N HIS A 329 12.63 4.22 10.55
CA HIS A 329 11.58 3.95 9.56
C HIS A 329 12.07 3.11 8.37
N THR A 330 13.18 3.48 7.75
CA THR A 330 13.72 2.82 6.56
C THR A 330 14.48 1.52 6.83
N ASP A 331 14.77 1.19 8.08
CA ASP A 331 15.32 -0.12 8.45
C ASP A 331 14.31 -1.26 8.22
N LEU A 332 13.02 -0.90 8.14
CA LEU A 332 11.93 -1.84 7.82
C LEU A 332 11.58 -1.86 6.33
N TYR A 333 12.45 -1.33 5.44
CA TYR A 333 12.23 -1.34 4.00
C TYR A 333 13.00 -2.45 3.26
N ASP A 334 14.27 -2.66 3.60
CA ASP A 334 15.18 -3.55 2.86
C ASP A 334 15.87 -4.62 3.71
N ASN A 335 15.57 -4.65 4.99
CA ASN A 335 16.18 -5.57 5.95
C ASN A 335 17.71 -5.50 6.04
N LYS A 336 18.33 -4.40 5.57
CA LYS A 336 19.80 -4.23 5.56
C LYS A 336 20.44 -4.52 6.93
N ASN A 337 19.74 -4.16 8.00
CA ASN A 337 20.20 -4.33 9.38
C ASN A 337 19.49 -5.49 10.11
N ASN A 338 18.87 -6.42 9.37
CA ASN A 338 18.08 -7.53 9.91
C ASN A 338 17.00 -7.07 10.93
N LYS A 339 16.34 -5.95 10.64
CA LYS A 339 15.34 -5.36 11.55
C LYS A 339 13.90 -5.75 11.21
N ILE A 340 13.64 -6.25 10.01
CA ILE A 340 12.29 -6.69 9.65
C ILE A 340 11.99 -8.01 10.37
N PRO A 341 10.97 -8.06 11.26
CA PRO A 341 10.68 -9.26 12.05
C PRO A 341 9.85 -10.25 11.21
N TYR A 342 10.45 -10.83 10.16
CA TYR A 342 9.76 -11.76 9.25
C TYR A 342 9.15 -12.96 9.95
N ASP A 343 9.78 -13.49 11.01
CA ASP A 343 9.24 -14.60 11.78
C ASP A 343 7.92 -14.23 12.46
N LYS A 344 7.80 -12.98 12.91
CA LYS A 344 6.56 -12.46 13.49
C LYS A 344 5.44 -12.31 12.46
N PHE A 345 5.76 -11.82 11.24
CA PHE A 345 4.78 -11.79 10.15
C PHE A 345 4.34 -13.20 9.76
N GLU A 346 5.27 -14.15 9.65
CA GLU A 346 4.97 -15.55 9.35
C GLU A 346 4.06 -16.17 10.42
N GLU A 347 4.40 -16.04 11.70
CA GLU A 347 3.61 -16.52 12.83
C GLU A 347 2.19 -15.97 12.79
N PHE A 348 2.07 -14.65 12.61
CA PHE A 348 0.78 -13.96 12.56
C PHE A 348 -0.10 -14.47 11.41
N PHE A 349 0.43 -14.53 10.18
CA PHE A 349 -0.35 -14.98 9.03
C PHE A 349 -0.68 -16.47 9.13
N LYS A 350 0.23 -17.33 9.59
CA LYS A 350 -0.05 -18.76 9.82
C LYS A 350 -1.13 -18.99 10.89
N ALA A 351 -1.17 -18.15 11.91
CA ALA A 351 -2.17 -18.25 12.98
C ALA A 351 -3.57 -17.83 12.50
N ASN A 352 -3.68 -16.85 11.59
CA ASN A 352 -4.95 -16.23 11.22
C ASN A 352 -5.46 -16.59 9.82
N LEU A 353 -4.66 -17.27 8.99
CA LEU A 353 -5.03 -17.78 7.66
C LEU A 353 -5.12 -19.32 7.65
N LYS A 354 -5.80 -19.90 8.64
CA LYS A 354 -5.97 -21.36 8.82
C LYS A 354 -7.12 -21.92 8.03
#